data_7eedafca668f74ebf0d3b58faa3548a1
#
_entry.id   7eedafca668f74ebf0d3b58faa3548a1
#
_cell.length_a   1.000
_cell.length_b   1.000
_cell.length_c   1.000
_cell.angle_alpha   90.00
_cell.angle_beta   90.00
_cell.angle_gamma   90.00
#
_symmetry.space_group_name_H-M   'P 1'
#
loop_
_entity.id
_entity.type
_entity.pdbx_description
1 polymer ?
#
loop_
_entity_poly.entity_id
_entity_poly.type
_entity_poly.pdbx_seq_one_letter_code
_entity_poly.pdbx_strand_id
1 'polypeptide(L)'
;MNPELVLVVGDMFVPQRSPDIDEQFKTILIPNKLQHVLSLGNIGSRESYDWLKSLSNDFHTVKGDFDEGDISEKKVVQIGEFKIGMIHGHQVLPWGDLDALTTIQRELGWDILLSGHTHQIDIKVKDKKFYINPGSISGSFSYLIADPNPSFILMVLQGEEAIVYSYILNDKSQKFELSKIEFSKGANEYKIVKDEEENEEEEEEDEDKKEKSEKKEKEDKKNEIKEESNEESK
;
A
#
# COMPACT_ATOMS: atom_id res chain seq x y z
N MET A 1 14.55 6.32 20.65
CA MET A 1 15.12 6.59 19.30
C MET A 1 14.19 7.52 18.58
N ASN A 2 14.71 8.38 17.70
CA ASN A 2 13.83 9.18 16.84
C ASN A 2 13.17 8.27 15.82
N PRO A 3 11.94 8.54 15.38
CA PRO A 3 11.31 7.81 14.31
C PRO A 3 12.02 8.09 12.98
N GLU A 4 12.20 7.04 12.16
CA GLU A 4 12.77 7.14 10.82
C GLU A 4 11.64 7.01 9.78
N LEU A 5 11.48 8.03 8.95
CA LEU A 5 10.47 8.05 7.88
C LEU A 5 11.08 7.54 6.58
N VAL A 6 10.53 6.46 6.06
CA VAL A 6 11.02 5.71 4.90
C VAL A 6 9.97 5.72 3.80
N LEU A 7 10.32 6.22 2.62
CA LEU A 7 9.52 6.08 1.41
C LEU A 7 9.92 4.80 0.68
N VAL A 8 8.95 3.99 0.29
CA VAL A 8 9.14 2.81 -0.57
C VAL A 8 8.35 3.00 -1.85
N VAL A 9 9.04 2.92 -2.99
CA VAL A 9 8.45 3.06 -4.32
C VAL A 9 8.83 1.89 -5.21
N GLY A 10 7.90 1.47 -6.08
CA GLY A 10 8.14 0.46 -7.11
C GLY A 10 7.76 0.97 -8.50
N ASP A 11 8.30 0.31 -9.50
CA ASP A 11 7.83 0.28 -10.89
C ASP A 11 7.31 1.62 -11.44
N MET A 12 8.20 2.61 -11.58
CA MET A 12 7.84 3.95 -12.03
C MET A 12 7.62 4.01 -13.55
N PHE A 13 8.53 3.45 -14.35
CA PHE A 13 8.47 3.43 -15.82
C PHE A 13 8.16 4.78 -16.48
N VAL A 14 8.68 5.87 -15.95
CA VAL A 14 8.53 7.21 -16.51
C VAL A 14 9.73 7.52 -17.42
N PRO A 15 9.52 7.86 -18.72
CA PRO A 15 8.24 8.08 -19.40
C PRO A 15 7.71 6.86 -20.18
N GLN A 16 8.28 5.64 -20.07
CA GLN A 16 8.04 4.54 -21.00
C GLN A 16 6.60 3.97 -20.96
N ARG A 17 6.00 3.89 -19.76
CA ARG A 17 4.65 3.34 -19.57
C ARG A 17 3.68 4.32 -18.91
N SER A 18 4.21 5.36 -18.28
CA SER A 18 3.45 6.46 -17.72
C SER A 18 4.14 7.79 -18.10
N PRO A 19 3.40 8.85 -18.47
CA PRO A 19 4.02 10.12 -18.84
C PRO A 19 4.75 10.79 -17.67
N ASP A 20 4.22 10.67 -16.47
CA ASP A 20 4.78 11.24 -15.23
C ASP A 20 4.15 10.58 -14.00
N ILE A 21 4.62 10.95 -12.81
CA ILE A 21 3.99 10.66 -11.52
C ILE A 21 2.88 11.70 -11.29
N ASP A 22 1.79 11.27 -10.68
CA ASP A 22 0.69 12.18 -10.34
C ASP A 22 1.16 13.35 -9.47
N GLU A 23 0.67 14.55 -9.78
CA GLU A 23 1.05 15.79 -9.08
C GLU A 23 0.63 15.78 -7.60
N GLN A 24 -0.43 15.07 -7.25
CA GLN A 24 -0.85 14.91 -5.87
C GLN A 24 0.22 14.15 -5.06
N PHE A 25 0.84 13.10 -5.65
CA PHE A 25 1.95 12.39 -5.02
C PHE A 25 3.18 13.28 -4.86
N LYS A 26 3.54 14.06 -5.87
CA LYS A 26 4.65 15.02 -5.79
C LYS A 26 4.42 16.07 -4.69
N THR A 27 3.18 16.45 -4.46
CA THR A 27 2.81 17.41 -3.40
C THR A 27 3.00 16.81 -1.99
N ILE A 28 2.71 15.52 -1.83
CA ILE A 28 2.89 14.79 -0.56
C ILE A 28 4.38 14.51 -0.29
N LEU A 29 5.10 14.10 -1.34
CA LEU A 29 6.50 13.68 -1.26
C LEU A 29 7.45 14.89 -1.33
N ILE A 30 7.41 15.72 -0.29
CA ILE A 30 8.22 16.94 -0.20
C ILE A 30 9.67 16.58 0.15
N PRO A 31 10.68 17.15 -0.54
CA PRO A 31 12.09 16.99 -0.20
C PRO A 31 12.41 17.36 1.26
N ASN A 32 13.43 16.68 1.82
CA ASN A 32 13.98 16.89 3.17
C ASN A 32 13.05 16.55 4.36
N LYS A 33 11.90 15.92 4.13
CA LYS A 33 11.08 15.34 5.20
C LYS A 33 11.35 13.85 5.38
N LEU A 34 11.81 13.18 4.33
CA LEU A 34 12.12 11.75 4.31
C LEU A 34 13.55 11.52 4.75
N GLN A 35 13.79 10.57 5.66
CA GLN A 35 15.11 10.13 6.04
C GLN A 35 15.68 9.16 5.01
N HIS A 36 14.84 8.25 4.50
CA HIS A 36 15.25 7.21 3.55
C HIS A 36 14.28 7.13 2.37
N VAL A 37 14.83 6.84 1.18
CA VAL A 37 14.07 6.53 -0.03
C VAL A 37 14.56 5.20 -0.59
N LEU A 38 13.65 4.22 -0.68
CA LEU A 38 13.91 2.87 -1.15
C LEU A 38 13.13 2.62 -2.46
N SER A 39 13.87 2.51 -3.56
CA SER A 39 13.29 2.22 -4.88
C SER A 39 13.52 0.75 -5.25
N LEU A 40 12.47 0.09 -5.74
CA LEU A 40 12.54 -1.31 -6.14
C LEU A 40 12.85 -1.51 -7.64
N GLY A 41 13.34 -0.47 -8.31
CA GLY A 41 13.79 -0.52 -9.71
C GLY A 41 12.70 -0.13 -10.70
N ASN A 42 13.03 -0.32 -12.00
CA ASN A 42 12.20 0.11 -13.13
C ASN A 42 11.82 1.60 -13.07
N ILE A 43 12.83 2.45 -12.79
CA ILE A 43 12.63 3.90 -12.63
C ILE A 43 12.28 4.55 -13.98
N GLY A 44 12.98 4.17 -15.04
CA GLY A 44 12.66 4.57 -16.41
C GLY A 44 13.62 5.63 -16.97
N SER A 45 13.80 6.78 -16.34
CA SER A 45 14.66 7.84 -16.83
C SER A 45 15.65 8.36 -15.82
N ARG A 46 16.68 9.10 -16.32
CA ARG A 46 17.64 9.80 -15.46
C ARG A 46 16.97 10.90 -14.63
N GLU A 47 16.00 11.59 -15.21
CA GLU A 47 15.24 12.65 -14.53
C GLU A 47 14.44 12.10 -13.36
N SER A 48 13.75 10.97 -13.56
CA SER A 48 13.02 10.26 -12.51
C SER A 48 13.93 9.77 -11.40
N TYR A 49 15.11 9.26 -11.76
CA TYR A 49 16.14 8.86 -10.79
C TYR A 49 16.63 10.04 -9.96
N ASP A 50 16.96 11.16 -10.60
CA ASP A 50 17.46 12.35 -9.92
C ASP A 50 16.36 13.00 -9.06
N TRP A 51 15.10 12.93 -9.45
CA TRP A 51 13.96 13.34 -8.62
C TRP A 51 13.84 12.49 -7.35
N LEU A 52 13.81 11.16 -7.44
CA LEU A 52 13.79 10.28 -6.26
C LEU A 52 14.98 10.54 -5.34
N LYS A 53 16.16 10.70 -5.89
CA LYS A 53 17.37 11.00 -5.13
C LYS A 53 17.31 12.37 -4.45
N SER A 54 16.54 13.32 -4.99
CA SER A 54 16.38 14.65 -4.39
C SER A 54 15.50 14.66 -3.14
N LEU A 55 14.67 13.61 -2.96
CA LEU A 55 13.73 13.51 -1.83
C LEU A 55 14.44 13.23 -0.49
N SER A 56 15.60 12.52 -0.54
CA SER A 56 16.42 12.22 0.64
C SER A 56 17.89 12.07 0.28
N ASN A 57 18.78 12.40 1.22
CA ASN A 57 20.20 12.13 1.09
C ASN A 57 20.55 10.63 1.17
N ASP A 58 19.68 9.81 1.77
CA ASP A 58 19.83 8.36 1.86
C ASP A 58 18.88 7.67 0.89
N PHE A 59 19.33 7.55 -0.37
CA PHE A 59 18.62 6.92 -1.46
C PHE A 59 19.22 5.56 -1.81
N HIS A 60 18.39 4.55 -1.84
CA HIS A 60 18.74 3.18 -2.23
C HIS A 60 17.85 2.70 -3.36
N THR A 61 18.45 2.01 -4.32
CA THR A 61 17.70 1.33 -5.39
C THR A 61 18.27 -0.07 -5.66
N VAL A 62 17.43 -0.96 -6.16
CA VAL A 62 17.79 -2.25 -6.74
C VAL A 62 17.45 -2.26 -8.23
N LYS A 63 18.01 -3.21 -8.98
CA LYS A 63 17.83 -3.33 -10.42
C LYS A 63 16.49 -3.98 -10.73
N GLY A 64 15.64 -3.30 -11.50
CA GLY A 64 14.50 -3.89 -12.18
C GLY A 64 14.90 -4.62 -13.46
N ASP A 65 13.97 -5.38 -14.04
CA ASP A 65 14.17 -6.16 -15.25
C ASP A 65 14.33 -5.29 -16.52
N PHE A 66 13.90 -4.02 -16.46
CA PHE A 66 14.08 -3.04 -17.54
C PHE A 66 15.15 -1.98 -17.25
N ASP A 67 15.80 -2.01 -16.08
CA ASP A 67 16.87 -1.09 -15.76
C ASP A 67 18.18 -1.54 -16.40
N GLU A 68 18.91 -0.60 -16.98
CA GLU A 68 20.25 -0.81 -17.52
C GLU A 68 21.33 -0.39 -16.50
N GLY A 69 22.57 -0.85 -16.72
CA GLY A 69 23.73 -0.46 -15.91
C GLY A 69 24.05 -1.41 -14.75
N ASP A 70 25.05 -1.03 -13.99
CA ASP A 70 25.60 -1.80 -12.86
C ASP A 70 24.87 -1.44 -11.55
N ILE A 71 23.64 -1.92 -11.41
CA ILE A 71 22.82 -1.77 -10.23
C ILE A 71 22.63 -3.16 -9.60
N SER A 72 22.77 -3.27 -8.28
CA SER A 72 22.60 -4.55 -7.58
C SER A 72 21.16 -5.06 -7.66
N GLU A 73 20.98 -6.35 -7.96
CA GLU A 73 19.65 -6.99 -7.99
C GLU A 73 19.02 -7.16 -6.60
N LYS A 74 19.87 -7.23 -5.57
CA LYS A 74 19.48 -7.38 -4.17
C LYS A 74 20.25 -6.39 -3.32
N LYS A 75 19.59 -5.80 -2.35
CA LYS A 75 20.23 -4.88 -1.40
C LYS A 75 19.68 -5.08 0.00
N VAL A 76 20.51 -4.83 0.99
CA VAL A 76 20.11 -4.81 2.41
C VAL A 76 20.42 -3.44 2.97
N VAL A 77 19.47 -2.88 3.67
CA VAL A 77 19.60 -1.60 4.38
C VAL A 77 19.25 -1.82 5.83
N GLN A 78 20.08 -1.32 6.74
CA GLN A 78 19.76 -1.31 8.16
C GLN A 78 19.17 0.07 8.50
N ILE A 79 17.92 0.09 8.95
CA ILE A 79 17.23 1.32 9.40
C ILE A 79 16.71 1.05 10.81
N GLY A 80 17.27 1.77 11.79
CA GLY A 80 17.00 1.49 13.19
C GLY A 80 17.28 0.03 13.53
N GLU A 81 16.34 -0.64 14.16
CA GLU A 81 16.44 -2.06 14.53
C GLU A 81 16.04 -3.02 13.37
N PHE A 82 15.54 -2.51 12.25
CA PHE A 82 15.05 -3.33 11.15
C PHE A 82 16.12 -3.58 10.09
N LYS A 83 16.34 -4.83 9.75
CA LYS A 83 17.10 -5.28 8.60
C LYS A 83 16.17 -5.43 7.40
N ILE A 84 16.22 -4.49 6.46
CA ILE A 84 15.31 -4.40 5.32
C ILE A 84 16.00 -4.93 4.08
N GLY A 85 15.43 -5.99 3.50
CA GLY A 85 15.86 -6.53 2.21
C GLY A 85 15.06 -5.92 1.08
N MET A 86 15.73 -5.64 -0.03
CA MET A 86 15.17 -5.09 -1.24
C MET A 86 15.48 -6.00 -2.42
N ILE A 87 14.48 -6.36 -3.19
CA ILE A 87 14.56 -7.02 -4.49
C ILE A 87 13.53 -6.40 -5.43
N HIS A 88 13.76 -6.47 -6.73
CA HIS A 88 12.71 -6.01 -7.65
C HIS A 88 11.49 -6.95 -7.62
N GLY A 89 11.70 -8.27 -7.70
CA GLY A 89 10.64 -9.27 -7.65
C GLY A 89 10.51 -10.13 -8.91
N HIS A 90 11.02 -9.71 -10.06
CA HIS A 90 11.02 -10.49 -11.30
C HIS A 90 11.79 -11.82 -11.18
N GLN A 91 12.75 -11.88 -10.23
CA GLN A 91 13.55 -13.08 -9.97
C GLN A 91 12.78 -14.20 -9.25
N VAL A 92 11.59 -13.88 -8.72
CA VAL A 92 10.79 -14.76 -7.85
C VAL A 92 9.62 -15.32 -8.66
N LEU A 93 9.55 -16.64 -8.84
CA LEU A 93 8.48 -17.29 -9.58
C LEU A 93 7.72 -18.28 -8.69
N PRO A 94 6.38 -18.29 -8.74
CA PRO A 94 5.51 -17.30 -9.41
C PRO A 94 5.68 -15.86 -8.85
N TRP A 95 5.43 -14.83 -9.66
CA TRP A 95 5.59 -13.44 -9.23
C TRP A 95 4.64 -13.10 -8.07
N GLY A 96 5.21 -12.50 -7.01
CA GLY A 96 4.46 -12.14 -5.80
C GLY A 96 4.06 -13.33 -4.91
N ASP A 97 4.53 -14.55 -5.24
CA ASP A 97 4.26 -15.71 -4.40
C ASP A 97 4.95 -15.61 -3.04
N LEU A 98 4.15 -15.68 -1.97
CA LEU A 98 4.64 -15.49 -0.61
C LEU A 98 5.58 -16.61 -0.14
N ASP A 99 5.38 -17.84 -0.60
CA ASP A 99 6.23 -18.97 -0.22
C ASP A 99 7.62 -18.86 -0.86
N ALA A 100 7.66 -18.45 -2.12
CA ALA A 100 8.89 -18.17 -2.84
C ALA A 100 9.65 -16.97 -2.21
N LEU A 101 8.97 -15.89 -1.88
CA LEU A 101 9.54 -14.74 -1.16
C LEU A 101 10.06 -15.14 0.23
N THR A 102 9.33 -15.99 0.95
CA THR A 102 9.74 -16.50 2.28
C THR A 102 11.03 -17.30 2.20
N THR A 103 11.22 -18.07 1.12
CA THR A 103 12.47 -18.82 0.90
C THR A 103 13.68 -17.90 0.81
N ILE A 104 13.58 -16.83 0.01
CA ILE A 104 14.65 -15.82 -0.13
C ILE A 104 14.90 -15.12 1.19
N GLN A 105 13.84 -14.75 1.90
CA GLN A 105 13.95 -14.05 3.19
C GLN A 105 14.69 -14.91 4.23
N ARG A 106 14.41 -16.22 4.30
CA ARG A 106 15.06 -17.15 5.23
C ARG A 106 16.55 -17.26 4.99
N GLU A 107 16.99 -17.32 3.73
CA GLU A 107 18.42 -17.40 3.38
C GLU A 107 19.18 -16.16 3.86
N LEU A 108 18.56 -14.98 3.83
CA LEU A 108 19.22 -13.70 4.03
C LEU A 108 18.93 -13.07 5.41
N GLY A 109 17.95 -13.62 6.14
CA GLY A 109 17.64 -13.25 7.53
C GLY A 109 17.15 -11.81 7.68
N TRP A 110 16.34 -11.30 6.73
CA TRP A 110 15.76 -9.97 6.77
C TRP A 110 14.53 -9.91 7.69
N ASP A 111 14.23 -8.74 8.26
CA ASP A 111 13.04 -8.53 9.08
C ASP A 111 11.87 -8.08 8.20
N ILE A 112 12.16 -7.20 7.24
CA ILE A 112 11.23 -6.72 6.22
C ILE A 112 11.80 -7.08 4.85
N LEU A 113 11.00 -7.65 3.97
CA LEU A 113 11.32 -7.85 2.56
C LEU A 113 10.45 -6.96 1.69
N LEU A 114 11.09 -6.07 0.94
CA LEU A 114 10.46 -5.22 -0.07
C LEU A 114 10.62 -5.86 -1.44
N SER A 115 9.50 -6.03 -2.16
CA SER A 115 9.48 -6.57 -3.52
C SER A 115 8.46 -5.83 -4.38
N GLY A 116 8.72 -5.63 -5.66
CA GLY A 116 7.87 -4.95 -6.63
C GLY A 116 7.41 -5.88 -7.76
N HIS A 117 7.51 -5.43 -9.00
CA HIS A 117 7.27 -6.13 -10.27
C HIS A 117 5.80 -6.47 -10.58
N THR A 118 4.96 -6.75 -9.60
CA THR A 118 3.55 -7.07 -9.84
C THR A 118 2.69 -5.85 -10.10
N HIS A 119 3.16 -4.65 -9.74
CA HIS A 119 2.44 -3.38 -9.79
C HIS A 119 1.16 -3.34 -8.92
N GLN A 120 1.05 -4.28 -7.99
CA GLN A 120 -0.04 -4.35 -7.03
C GLN A 120 0.50 -4.14 -5.62
N ILE A 121 -0.15 -3.26 -4.87
CA ILE A 121 0.19 -3.10 -3.47
C ILE A 121 -0.21 -4.36 -2.70
N ASP A 122 0.72 -4.87 -1.89
CA ASP A 122 0.50 -6.07 -1.10
C ASP A 122 1.31 -6.00 0.20
N ILE A 123 0.68 -6.31 1.32
CA ILE A 123 1.30 -6.29 2.63
C ILE A 123 0.92 -7.58 3.37
N LYS A 124 1.93 -8.35 3.76
CA LYS A 124 1.73 -9.66 4.41
C LYS A 124 2.72 -9.88 5.54
N VAL A 125 2.31 -10.68 6.50
CA VAL A 125 3.18 -11.25 7.54
C VAL A 125 3.22 -12.77 7.39
N LYS A 126 4.42 -13.32 7.41
CA LYS A 126 4.65 -14.77 7.45
C LYS A 126 5.94 -15.08 8.17
N ASP A 127 5.94 -16.12 9.01
CA ASP A 127 7.10 -16.56 9.79
C ASP A 127 7.75 -15.42 10.60
N LYS A 128 6.93 -14.52 11.17
CA LYS A 128 7.36 -13.34 11.95
C LYS A 128 8.16 -12.33 11.12
N LYS A 129 7.98 -12.31 9.82
CA LYS A 129 8.62 -11.41 8.88
C LYS A 129 7.59 -10.65 8.08
N PHE A 130 7.94 -9.45 7.68
CA PHE A 130 7.05 -8.53 7.00
C PHE A 130 7.40 -8.43 5.52
N TYR A 131 6.42 -8.57 4.66
CA TYR A 131 6.54 -8.57 3.20
C TYR A 131 5.70 -7.42 2.66
N ILE A 132 6.33 -6.51 1.93
CA ILE A 132 5.69 -5.31 1.41
C ILE A 132 5.98 -5.18 -0.08
N ASN A 133 4.93 -5.00 -0.86
CA ASN A 133 4.99 -4.54 -2.24
C ASN A 133 4.30 -3.17 -2.32
N PRO A 134 4.98 -2.11 -2.74
CA PRO A 134 4.41 -0.77 -2.81
C PRO A 134 3.50 -0.55 -4.03
N GLY A 135 3.40 -1.53 -4.95
CA GLY A 135 2.75 -1.34 -6.23
C GLY A 135 3.59 -0.52 -7.21
N SER A 136 2.94 0.27 -8.06
CA SER A 136 3.57 1.19 -9.01
C SER A 136 3.26 2.63 -8.64
N ILE A 137 4.30 3.45 -8.44
CA ILE A 137 4.09 4.86 -8.05
C ILE A 137 3.45 5.69 -9.16
N SER A 138 3.62 5.31 -10.42
CA SER A 138 3.03 5.99 -11.57
C SER A 138 1.75 5.34 -12.09
N GLY A 139 1.30 4.21 -11.48
CA GLY A 139 0.21 3.43 -12.02
C GLY A 139 0.54 2.77 -13.36
N SER A 140 1.81 2.50 -13.65
CA SER A 140 2.21 1.88 -14.91
C SER A 140 1.66 0.45 -15.03
N PHE A 141 1.23 0.06 -16.23
CA PHE A 141 0.70 -1.28 -16.50
C PHE A 141 1.78 -2.38 -16.35
N SER A 142 1.35 -3.59 -16.00
CA SER A 142 2.17 -4.80 -16.05
C SER A 142 1.47 -5.93 -16.80
N TYR A 143 2.15 -7.04 -17.01
CA TYR A 143 1.51 -8.24 -17.59
C TYR A 143 0.42 -8.85 -16.67
N LEU A 144 0.46 -8.56 -15.37
CA LEU A 144 -0.52 -9.05 -14.40
C LEU A 144 -1.72 -8.12 -14.27
N ILE A 145 -1.54 -6.82 -14.48
CA ILE A 145 -2.57 -5.82 -14.31
C ILE A 145 -2.43 -4.72 -15.36
N ALA A 146 -3.52 -4.48 -16.11
CA ALA A 146 -3.52 -3.52 -17.21
C ALA A 146 -3.65 -2.06 -16.74
N ASP A 147 -4.36 -1.83 -15.65
CA ASP A 147 -4.72 -0.50 -15.14
C ASP A 147 -4.60 -0.48 -13.61
N PRO A 148 -3.37 -0.49 -13.07
CA PRO A 148 -3.17 -0.42 -11.63
C PRO A 148 -3.33 1.02 -11.13
N ASN A 149 -3.95 1.18 -9.98
CA ASN A 149 -3.97 2.48 -9.31
C ASN A 149 -2.54 2.88 -8.89
N PRO A 150 -2.12 4.15 -9.13
CA PRO A 150 -0.86 4.64 -8.60
C PRO A 150 -0.76 4.46 -7.09
N SER A 151 0.38 3.99 -6.60
CA SER A 151 0.55 3.69 -5.18
C SER A 151 1.98 3.78 -4.69
N PHE A 152 2.16 4.08 -3.41
CA PHE A 152 3.43 4.02 -2.71
C PHE A 152 3.22 3.70 -1.21
N ILE A 153 4.31 3.41 -0.52
CA ILE A 153 4.31 3.14 0.92
C ILE A 153 5.16 4.19 1.64
N LEU A 154 4.64 4.72 2.75
CA LEU A 154 5.43 5.40 3.77
C LEU A 154 5.51 4.52 5.02
N MET A 155 6.73 4.29 5.52
CA MET A 155 6.94 3.58 6.78
C MET A 155 7.53 4.54 7.82
N VAL A 156 7.05 4.43 9.05
CA VAL A 156 7.67 5.04 10.23
C VAL A 156 8.25 3.92 11.07
N LEU A 157 9.57 3.90 11.24
CA LEU A 157 10.28 2.88 12.01
C LEU A 157 10.77 3.50 13.32
N GLN A 158 10.38 2.92 14.46
CA GLN A 158 10.79 3.40 15.78
C GLN A 158 11.03 2.22 16.73
N GLY A 159 12.30 1.98 17.09
CA GLY A 159 12.67 0.80 17.85
C GLY A 159 12.31 -0.47 17.10
N GLU A 160 11.54 -1.36 17.72
CA GLU A 160 11.05 -2.60 17.11
C GLU A 160 9.65 -2.46 16.47
N GLU A 161 9.11 -1.25 16.38
CA GLU A 161 7.78 -0.96 15.81
C GLU A 161 7.91 -0.34 14.41
N ALA A 162 7.06 -0.81 13.50
CA ALA A 162 6.88 -0.27 12.16
C ALA A 162 5.43 0.12 11.94
N ILE A 163 5.19 1.38 11.59
CA ILE A 163 3.89 1.86 11.12
C ILE A 163 3.99 2.03 9.62
N VAL A 164 3.09 1.39 8.89
CA VAL A 164 3.09 1.38 7.42
C VAL A 164 1.82 2.04 6.93
N TYR A 165 1.98 3.10 6.17
CA TYR A 165 0.91 3.80 5.46
C TYR A 165 0.96 3.43 3.99
N SER A 166 -0.13 2.88 3.47
CA SER A 166 -0.29 2.67 2.03
C SER A 166 -1.14 3.79 1.43
N TYR A 167 -0.57 4.45 0.44
CA TYR A 167 -1.22 5.50 -0.34
C TYR A 167 -1.59 4.94 -1.70
N ILE A 168 -2.87 4.90 -2.02
CA ILE A 168 -3.41 4.47 -3.31
C ILE A 168 -4.23 5.63 -3.86
N LEU A 169 -3.90 6.10 -5.06
CA LEU A 169 -4.69 7.09 -5.75
C LEU A 169 -5.68 6.39 -6.69
N ASN A 170 -6.96 6.53 -6.39
CA ASN A 170 -8.00 5.98 -7.24
C ASN A 170 -8.18 6.87 -8.49
N ASP A 171 -7.77 6.39 -9.65
CA ASP A 171 -7.79 7.13 -10.91
C ASP A 171 -9.18 7.66 -11.30
N LYS A 172 -10.24 6.93 -10.96
CA LYS A 172 -11.62 7.31 -11.31
C LYS A 172 -12.17 8.40 -10.41
N SER A 173 -11.92 8.30 -9.10
CA SER A 173 -12.43 9.26 -8.12
C SER A 173 -11.46 10.41 -7.84
N GLN A 174 -10.18 10.27 -8.22
CA GLN A 174 -9.07 11.17 -7.89
C GLN A 174 -8.93 11.40 -6.38
N LYS A 175 -9.33 10.41 -5.57
CA LYS A 175 -9.22 10.41 -4.12
C LYS A 175 -8.14 9.43 -3.67
N PHE A 176 -7.51 9.76 -2.55
CA PHE A 176 -6.62 8.83 -1.87
C PHE A 176 -7.42 7.81 -1.07
N GLU A 177 -7.00 6.56 -1.20
CA GLU A 177 -7.30 5.50 -0.26
C GLU A 177 -6.07 5.35 0.63
N LEU A 178 -6.21 5.64 1.91
CA LEU A 178 -5.13 5.55 2.90
C LEU A 178 -5.43 4.40 3.84
N SER A 179 -4.48 3.49 4.01
CA SER A 179 -4.57 2.51 5.09
C SER A 179 -3.35 2.57 6.00
N LYS A 180 -3.56 2.32 7.28
CA LYS A 180 -2.54 2.30 8.31
C LYS A 180 -2.44 0.93 8.94
N ILE A 181 -1.22 0.41 9.01
CA ILE A 181 -0.91 -0.91 9.56
C ILE A 181 0.21 -0.74 10.59
N GLU A 182 0.07 -1.40 11.73
CA GLU A 182 1.11 -1.47 12.76
C GLU A 182 1.67 -2.88 12.85
N PHE A 183 2.99 -3.00 12.82
CA PHE A 183 3.73 -4.24 12.89
C PHE A 183 4.86 -4.14 13.91
N SER A 184 4.92 -5.10 14.83
CA SER A 184 6.04 -5.25 15.77
C SER A 184 7.02 -6.30 15.26
N LYS A 185 8.31 -6.03 15.34
CA LYS A 185 9.38 -6.95 14.91
C LYS A 185 9.21 -8.30 15.60
N GLY A 186 9.14 -9.36 14.80
CA GLY A 186 8.94 -10.73 15.29
C GLY A 186 7.49 -11.08 15.65
N ALA A 187 6.52 -10.23 15.38
CA ALA A 187 5.11 -10.57 15.49
C ALA A 187 4.63 -11.51 14.37
N ASN A 188 3.59 -12.29 14.64
CA ASN A 188 2.98 -13.19 13.64
C ASN A 188 1.92 -12.49 12.78
N GLU A 189 1.44 -11.34 13.24
CA GLU A 189 0.33 -10.59 12.64
C GLU A 189 0.63 -9.09 12.71
N TYR A 190 -0.06 -8.32 11.89
CA TYR A 190 -0.10 -6.87 11.97
C TYR A 190 -1.50 -6.42 12.39
N LYS A 191 -1.62 -5.18 12.86
CA LYS A 191 -2.89 -4.55 13.18
C LYS A 191 -3.25 -3.56 12.08
N ILE A 192 -4.47 -3.64 11.56
CA ILE A 192 -5.05 -2.59 10.72
C ILE A 192 -5.63 -1.56 11.68
N VAL A 193 -5.24 -0.31 11.51
CA VAL A 193 -5.76 0.82 12.28
C VAL A 193 -6.70 1.59 11.37
N LYS A 194 -7.99 1.53 11.67
CA LYS A 194 -9.00 2.39 11.02
C LYS A 194 -8.92 3.77 11.66
N ASP A 195 -9.01 4.83 10.88
CA ASP A 195 -9.14 6.18 11.41
C ASP A 195 -10.52 6.33 12.09
N GLU A 196 -10.57 7.07 13.22
CA GLU A 196 -11.81 7.23 14.01
C GLU A 196 -12.93 7.88 13.19
N GLU A 197 -12.59 8.71 12.21
CA GLU A 197 -13.56 9.35 11.31
C GLU A 197 -14.31 8.35 10.40
N GLU A 198 -13.65 7.26 9.94
CA GLU A 198 -14.32 6.20 9.17
C GLU A 198 -15.29 5.37 10.02
N ASN A 199 -15.01 5.23 11.33
CA ASN A 199 -15.92 4.52 12.23
C ASN A 199 -17.21 5.31 12.51
N GLU A 200 -17.15 6.64 12.60
CA GLU A 200 -18.32 7.48 12.78
C GLU A 200 -19.25 7.45 11.54
N GLU A 201 -18.68 7.50 10.33
CA GLU A 201 -19.46 7.39 9.08
C GLU A 201 -20.10 5.99 8.90
N GLU A 202 -19.39 4.89 9.23
CA GLU A 202 -19.95 3.53 9.17
C GLU A 202 -21.06 3.35 10.23
N GLU A 203 -20.93 3.89 11.45
CA GLU A 203 -21.94 3.83 12.49
C GLU A 203 -23.19 4.66 12.13
N GLU A 204 -23.02 5.86 11.58
CA GLU A 204 -24.15 6.69 11.09
C GLU A 204 -24.90 6.03 9.92
N GLU A 205 -24.19 5.40 8.96
CA GLU A 205 -24.82 4.66 7.88
C GLU A 205 -25.62 3.44 8.35
N ASP A 206 -25.12 2.74 9.37
CA ASP A 206 -25.78 1.56 9.92
C ASP A 206 -26.98 1.94 10.80
N GLU A 207 -26.93 3.05 11.52
CA GLU A 207 -28.09 3.61 12.24
C GLU A 207 -29.18 4.08 11.26
N ASP A 208 -28.81 4.78 10.19
CA ASP A 208 -29.73 5.22 9.14
C ASP A 208 -30.41 4.04 8.41
N LYS A 209 -29.69 2.94 8.18
CA LYS A 209 -30.24 1.72 7.59
C LYS A 209 -31.23 1.03 8.54
N LYS A 210 -30.92 1.00 9.85
CA LYS A 210 -31.83 0.47 10.87
C LYS A 210 -33.11 1.30 10.99
N GLU A 211 -33.00 2.62 11.05
CA GLU A 211 -34.17 3.51 11.13
C GLU A 211 -35.09 3.39 9.92
N LYS A 212 -34.51 3.25 8.70
CA LYS A 212 -35.25 3.03 7.47
C LYS A 212 -35.97 1.68 7.44
N SER A 213 -35.33 0.63 7.97
CA SER A 213 -35.94 -0.71 8.05
C SER A 213 -37.10 -0.74 9.06
N GLU A 214 -36.95 -0.11 10.23
CA GLU A 214 -38.01 -0.02 11.24
C GLU A 214 -39.22 0.84 10.77
N LYS A 215 -38.97 1.92 10.04
CA LYS A 215 -40.05 2.75 9.45
C LYS A 215 -40.85 1.96 8.41
N LYS A 216 -40.18 1.16 7.59
CA LYS A 216 -40.84 0.31 6.59
C LYS A 216 -41.69 -0.79 7.23
N GLU A 217 -41.18 -1.47 8.27
CA GLU A 217 -41.98 -2.47 9.01
C GLU A 217 -43.24 -1.88 9.69
N LYS A 218 -43.13 -0.65 10.22
CA LYS A 218 -44.28 0.05 10.83
C LYS A 218 -45.31 0.48 9.78
N GLU A 219 -44.87 0.83 8.60
CA GLU A 219 -45.75 1.22 7.48
C GLU A 219 -46.48 -0.01 6.89
N ASP A 220 -45.76 -1.12 6.72
CA ASP A 220 -46.34 -2.38 6.26
C ASP A 220 -47.40 -2.92 7.24
N LYS A 221 -47.11 -2.94 8.55
CA LYS A 221 -48.08 -3.32 9.60
C LYS A 221 -49.33 -2.41 9.63
N LYS A 222 -49.16 -1.11 9.35
CA LYS A 222 -50.29 -0.15 9.32
C LYS A 222 -51.14 -0.33 8.09
N ASN A 223 -50.58 -0.82 7.00
CA ASN A 223 -51.32 -1.14 5.80
C ASN A 223 -52.10 -2.46 5.93
N GLU A 224 -51.48 -3.49 6.54
CA GLU A 224 -52.18 -4.75 6.86
C GLU A 224 -53.41 -4.53 7.75
N ILE A 225 -53.29 -3.73 8.83
CA ILE A 225 -54.42 -3.41 9.73
C ILE A 225 -55.54 -2.65 8.99
N LYS A 226 -55.19 -1.82 8.00
CA LYS A 226 -56.22 -1.12 7.20
C LYS A 226 -56.94 -2.02 6.19
N GLU A 227 -56.26 -3.02 5.66
CA GLU A 227 -56.84 -4.02 4.77
C GLU A 227 -57.81 -4.94 5.53
N GLU A 228 -57.44 -5.44 6.71
CA GLU A 228 -58.29 -6.24 7.57
C GLU A 228 -59.56 -5.49 8.02
N SER A 229 -59.42 -4.19 8.38
CA SER A 229 -60.61 -3.38 8.79
C SER A 229 -61.58 -3.05 7.66
N ASN A 230 -61.15 -3.15 6.40
CA ASN A 230 -62.02 -2.96 5.22
C ASN A 230 -62.72 -4.24 4.76
N GLU A 231 -62.23 -5.42 5.12
CA GLU A 231 -62.87 -6.70 4.81
C GLU A 231 -63.99 -7.04 5.80
N GLU A 232 -63.92 -6.61 7.06
CA GLU A 232 -64.99 -6.79 8.07
C GLU A 232 -66.21 -5.85 7.86
N SER A 233 -66.12 -4.89 6.94
CA SER A 233 -67.17 -3.90 6.70
C SER A 233 -68.01 -4.19 5.44
N LYS A 234 -67.90 -5.38 4.85
CA LYS A 234 -68.68 -5.86 3.70
C LYS A 234 -69.48 -7.09 4.06
#